data_80c69476330fac444624f78c9de8f570
#
_entry.id   80c69476330fac444624f78c9de8f570
#
_cell.length_a   1.000
_cell.length_b   1.000
_cell.length_c   1.000
_cell.angle_alpha   90.00
_cell.angle_beta   90.00
_cell.angle_gamma   90.00
#
_symmetry.space_group_name_H-M   'P 1'
#
loop_
_entity.id
_entity.type
_entity.pdbx_description
1 polymer ?
#
loop_
_entity_poly.entity_id
_entity_poly.type
_entity_poly.pdbx_seq_one_letter_code
_entity_poly.pdbx_strand_id
1 'polypeptide(L)'
;LVLDEAHRYAAETFVKLFEVIKYQFILGLTATFERLDGRDKILAKYCPVIDTIDINTCLANGWVSPYKEYLVLVNVDDLEEYEKINKEFISHFEFFGFSWELVNKLAGPMGWRNKLLLRDSMCSDPNKKSEVLQNINYHAIRFWSTMNEKKAFINNHPKKIEIVKKIIEARKDKKIITFANNIKMADKIPNAAVYSSRTSKKRSATAIEDFNSGKITLLS
;
A
#
# COMPACT_ATOMS: atom_id res chain seq x y z
N LEU A 1 19.45 -13.42 15.11
CA LEU A 1 18.27 -12.65 14.68
C LEU A 1 17.86 -13.08 13.29
N VAL A 2 16.60 -13.47 13.11
CA VAL A 2 16.01 -13.77 11.80
C VAL A 2 14.99 -12.71 11.47
N LEU A 3 15.09 -12.12 10.28
CA LEU A 3 14.20 -11.09 9.76
C LEU A 3 13.45 -11.65 8.55
N ASP A 4 12.19 -11.96 8.72
CA ASP A 4 11.29 -12.25 7.61
C ASP A 4 10.82 -10.94 6.96
N GLU A 5 10.63 -10.94 5.62
CA GLU A 5 10.37 -9.73 4.84
C GLU A 5 11.40 -8.63 5.12
N ALA A 6 12.69 -9.00 5.09
CA ALA A 6 13.81 -8.17 5.51
C ALA A 6 13.82 -6.77 4.86
N HIS A 7 13.29 -6.61 3.63
CA HIS A 7 13.18 -5.34 2.94
C HIS A 7 12.39 -4.27 3.74
N ARG A 8 11.49 -4.68 4.66
CA ARG A 8 10.71 -3.77 5.51
C ARG A 8 11.57 -3.09 6.56
N TYR A 9 12.65 -3.74 7.00
CA TYR A 9 13.51 -3.23 8.08
C TYR A 9 14.43 -2.08 7.65
N ALA A 10 14.51 -1.79 6.36
CA ALA A 10 15.14 -0.58 5.85
C ALA A 10 14.30 0.70 6.09
N ALA A 11 13.03 0.59 6.52
CA ALA A 11 12.21 1.75 6.86
C ALA A 11 12.76 2.48 8.10
N GLU A 12 12.60 3.81 8.13
CA GLU A 12 13.19 4.69 9.16
C GLU A 12 12.85 4.29 10.59
N THR A 13 11.62 3.81 10.79
CA THR A 13 11.16 3.34 12.10
C THR A 13 11.80 2.02 12.53
N PHE A 14 12.14 1.15 11.58
CA PHE A 14 12.66 -0.19 11.85
C PHE A 14 14.20 -0.26 11.83
N VAL A 15 14.87 0.64 11.14
CA VAL A 15 16.35 0.68 11.07
C VAL A 15 16.99 0.73 12.46
N LYS A 16 16.35 1.40 13.42
CA LYS A 16 16.80 1.47 14.81
C LYS A 16 16.91 0.10 15.51
N LEU A 17 16.21 -0.90 14.98
CA LEU A 17 16.29 -2.27 15.49
C LEU A 17 17.72 -2.80 15.47
N PHE A 18 18.47 -2.49 14.42
CA PHE A 18 19.87 -2.94 14.27
C PHE A 18 20.84 -2.30 15.29
N GLU A 19 20.45 -1.16 15.86
CA GLU A 19 21.25 -0.46 16.87
C GLU A 19 20.89 -0.89 18.30
N VAL A 20 19.62 -1.26 18.53
CA VAL A 20 19.08 -1.54 19.86
C VAL A 20 19.20 -3.02 20.22
N ILE A 21 18.99 -3.92 19.27
CA ILE A 21 19.05 -5.37 19.53
C ILE A 21 20.49 -5.86 19.41
N LYS A 22 20.99 -6.50 20.47
CA LYS A 22 22.26 -7.23 20.42
C LYS A 22 22.03 -8.58 19.74
N TYR A 23 22.73 -8.85 18.68
CA TYR A 23 22.69 -10.11 17.95
C TYR A 23 24.11 -10.58 17.61
N GLN A 24 24.30 -11.89 17.62
CA GLN A 24 25.57 -12.50 17.22
C GLN A 24 25.60 -12.73 15.71
N PHE A 25 24.47 -13.16 15.14
CA PHE A 25 24.26 -13.36 13.71
C PHE A 25 22.92 -12.78 13.31
N ILE A 26 22.83 -12.35 12.04
CA ILE A 26 21.60 -11.87 11.44
C ILE A 26 21.36 -12.60 10.13
N LEU A 27 20.13 -13.04 9.90
CA LEU A 27 19.64 -13.62 8.66
C LEU A 27 18.42 -12.86 8.21
N GLY A 28 18.46 -12.30 7.01
CA GLY A 28 17.32 -11.64 6.37
C GLY A 28 16.77 -12.51 5.25
N LEU A 29 15.47 -12.72 5.23
CA LEU A 29 14.75 -13.42 4.18
C LEU A 29 13.81 -12.42 3.49
N THR A 30 13.86 -12.34 2.17
CA THR A 30 12.97 -11.46 1.40
C THR A 30 12.86 -11.92 -0.05
N ALA A 31 11.67 -11.82 -0.64
CA ALA A 31 11.47 -12.04 -2.06
C ALA A 31 11.95 -10.85 -2.92
N THR A 32 12.03 -9.66 -2.34
CA THR A 32 12.44 -8.42 -3.02
C THR A 32 13.45 -7.67 -2.16
N PHE A 33 14.70 -7.62 -2.60
CA PHE A 33 15.73 -6.87 -1.87
C PHE A 33 15.73 -5.39 -2.28
N GLU A 34 15.60 -5.14 -3.58
CA GLU A 34 15.60 -3.79 -4.15
C GLU A 34 14.38 -2.98 -3.73
N ARG A 35 14.62 -1.70 -3.44
CA ARG A 35 13.58 -0.75 -3.02
C ARG A 35 13.60 0.48 -3.90
N LEU A 36 12.43 0.95 -4.30
CA LEU A 36 12.27 2.17 -5.11
C LEU A 36 12.75 3.45 -4.40
N ASP A 37 12.82 3.43 -3.06
CA ASP A 37 13.31 4.56 -2.25
C ASP A 37 14.83 4.52 -2.01
N GLY A 38 15.55 3.54 -2.57
CA GLY A 38 17.00 3.38 -2.46
C GLY A 38 17.50 3.00 -1.06
N ARG A 39 16.60 2.62 -0.14
CA ARG A 39 16.95 2.24 1.24
C ARG A 39 17.45 0.79 1.37
N ASP A 40 17.42 0.01 0.31
CA ASP A 40 18.10 -1.28 0.20
C ASP A 40 19.58 -1.18 0.56
N LYS A 41 20.24 -0.07 0.24
CA LYS A 41 21.63 0.20 0.63
C LYS A 41 21.85 0.21 2.15
N ILE A 42 20.85 0.64 2.91
CA ILE A 42 20.89 0.61 4.37
C ILE A 42 20.81 -0.83 4.86
N LEU A 43 19.88 -1.60 4.29
CA LEU A 43 19.73 -3.01 4.61
C LEU A 43 21.00 -3.80 4.27
N ALA A 44 21.59 -3.56 3.11
CA ALA A 44 22.82 -4.22 2.67
C ALA A 44 23.99 -4.02 3.64
N LYS A 45 24.02 -2.92 4.38
CA LYS A 45 25.05 -2.64 5.39
C LYS A 45 24.96 -3.61 6.58
N TYR A 46 23.74 -3.98 7.00
CA TYR A 46 23.52 -4.85 8.16
C TYR A 46 23.31 -6.31 7.76
N CYS A 47 22.72 -6.54 6.60
CA CYS A 47 22.33 -7.85 6.10
C CYS A 47 22.64 -7.92 4.59
N PRO A 48 23.92 -8.13 4.22
CA PRO A 48 24.31 -8.25 2.81
C PRO A 48 23.67 -9.48 2.18
N VAL A 49 23.38 -9.40 0.87
CA VAL A 49 22.87 -10.56 0.11
C VAL A 49 23.97 -11.62 0.03
N ILE A 50 23.69 -12.80 0.53
CA ILE A 50 24.60 -13.95 0.52
C ILE A 50 24.19 -15.02 -0.47
N ASP A 51 22.90 -15.07 -0.81
CA ASP A 51 22.35 -16.03 -1.77
C ASP A 51 21.07 -15.49 -2.39
N THR A 52 20.79 -15.91 -3.62
CA THR A 52 19.59 -15.53 -4.37
C THR A 52 19.10 -16.73 -5.17
N ILE A 53 17.84 -17.11 -4.98
CA ILE A 53 17.19 -18.17 -5.74
C ILE A 53 16.12 -17.52 -6.62
N ASP A 54 16.29 -17.57 -7.94
CA ASP A 54 15.31 -17.02 -8.87
C ASP A 54 14.10 -17.94 -9.06
N ILE A 55 12.98 -17.35 -9.52
CA ILE A 55 11.71 -18.07 -9.68
C ILE A 55 11.78 -19.20 -10.71
N ASN A 56 12.62 -19.09 -11.74
CA ASN A 56 12.77 -20.15 -12.76
C ASN A 56 13.44 -21.36 -12.16
N THR A 57 14.46 -21.15 -11.32
CA THR A 57 15.10 -22.21 -10.54
C THR A 57 14.09 -22.90 -9.61
N CYS A 58 13.23 -22.12 -8.93
CA CYS A 58 12.18 -22.68 -8.07
C CYS A 58 11.17 -23.53 -8.87
N LEU A 59 10.77 -23.05 -10.06
CA LEU A 59 9.85 -23.77 -10.95
C LEU A 59 10.48 -25.04 -11.51
N ALA A 60 11.74 -24.97 -11.96
CA ALA A 60 12.46 -26.12 -12.52
C ALA A 60 12.65 -27.24 -11.48
N ASN A 61 12.85 -26.91 -10.21
CA ASN A 61 12.99 -27.86 -9.12
C ASN A 61 11.65 -28.29 -8.49
N GLY A 62 10.51 -27.78 -8.96
CA GLY A 62 9.19 -28.08 -8.41
C GLY A 62 8.96 -27.53 -6.99
N TRP A 63 9.75 -26.56 -6.53
CA TRP A 63 9.58 -25.91 -5.21
C TRP A 63 8.41 -24.93 -5.20
N VAL A 64 8.04 -24.43 -6.36
CA VAL A 64 6.88 -23.55 -6.58
C VAL A 64 6.00 -24.16 -7.66
N SER A 65 4.68 -24.12 -7.48
CA SER A 65 3.72 -24.57 -8.48
C SER A 65 3.79 -23.73 -9.75
N PRO A 66 3.65 -24.34 -10.95
CA PRO A 66 3.51 -23.59 -12.18
C PRO A 66 2.33 -22.60 -12.10
N TYR A 67 2.55 -21.38 -12.57
CA TYR A 67 1.51 -20.35 -12.61
C TYR A 67 1.46 -19.62 -13.95
N LYS A 68 0.34 -18.95 -14.21
CA LYS A 68 0.19 -18.02 -15.32
C LYS A 68 -0.32 -16.68 -14.77
N GLU A 69 0.32 -15.61 -15.16
CA GLU A 69 -0.06 -14.26 -14.80
C GLU A 69 -0.84 -13.60 -15.93
N TYR A 70 -1.92 -12.92 -15.58
CA TYR A 70 -2.76 -12.18 -16.52
C TYR A 70 -2.97 -10.77 -15.99
N LEU A 71 -2.60 -9.77 -16.79
CA LEU A 71 -2.91 -8.38 -16.53
C LEU A 71 -4.23 -8.02 -17.22
N VAL A 72 -5.22 -7.63 -16.44
CA VAL A 72 -6.52 -7.19 -16.97
C VAL A 72 -6.60 -5.68 -16.95
N LEU A 73 -6.62 -5.06 -18.12
CA LEU A 73 -6.81 -3.62 -18.26
C LEU A 73 -8.31 -3.30 -18.16
N VAL A 74 -8.64 -2.34 -17.31
CA VAL A 74 -10.01 -1.90 -17.07
C VAL A 74 -10.20 -0.51 -17.66
N ASN A 75 -11.01 -0.39 -18.72
CA ASN A 75 -11.41 0.92 -19.25
C ASN A 75 -12.42 1.57 -18.31
N VAL A 76 -12.17 2.81 -17.97
CA VAL A 76 -12.98 3.64 -17.06
C VAL A 76 -13.68 4.69 -17.92
N ASP A 77 -15.01 4.78 -17.84
CA ASP A 77 -15.79 5.71 -18.68
C ASP A 77 -16.00 7.07 -17.99
N ASP A 78 -15.81 7.15 -16.68
CA ASP A 78 -16.01 8.33 -15.82
C ASP A 78 -14.68 9.06 -15.53
N LEU A 79 -13.86 9.21 -16.59
CA LEU A 79 -12.57 9.92 -16.50
C LEU A 79 -12.70 11.38 -16.07
N GLU A 80 -13.81 12.04 -16.38
CA GLU A 80 -14.05 13.44 -16.02
C GLU A 80 -14.03 13.65 -14.50
N GLU A 81 -14.65 12.74 -13.73
CA GLU A 81 -14.62 12.79 -12.27
C GLU A 81 -13.19 12.61 -11.74
N TYR A 82 -12.47 11.63 -12.28
CA TYR A 82 -11.07 11.41 -11.92
C TYR A 82 -10.19 12.62 -12.24
N GLU A 83 -10.36 13.21 -13.42
CA GLU A 83 -9.60 14.38 -13.85
C GLU A 83 -9.86 15.60 -12.95
N LYS A 84 -11.10 15.80 -12.50
CA LYS A 84 -11.45 16.85 -11.55
C LYS A 84 -10.69 16.66 -10.23
N ILE A 85 -10.77 15.47 -9.63
CA ILE A 85 -10.04 15.15 -8.39
C ILE A 85 -8.53 15.31 -8.60
N ASN A 86 -8.04 14.89 -9.76
CA ASN A 86 -6.61 14.98 -10.08
C ASN A 86 -6.14 16.43 -10.23
N LYS A 87 -6.92 17.30 -10.84
CA LYS A 87 -6.61 18.73 -10.94
C LYS A 87 -6.53 19.37 -9.56
N GLU A 88 -7.49 19.08 -8.68
CA GLU A 88 -7.44 19.56 -7.29
C GLU A 88 -6.20 19.04 -6.56
N PHE A 89 -5.89 17.76 -6.67
CA PHE A 89 -4.69 17.17 -6.07
C PHE A 89 -3.42 17.87 -6.56
N ILE A 90 -3.29 18.08 -7.86
CA ILE A 90 -2.12 18.75 -8.46
C ILE A 90 -1.99 20.18 -7.92
N SER A 91 -3.07 20.95 -7.89
CA SER A 91 -3.07 22.33 -7.37
C SER A 91 -2.58 22.40 -5.92
N HIS A 92 -3.04 21.49 -5.06
CA HIS A 92 -2.58 21.45 -3.66
C HIS A 92 -1.14 20.96 -3.53
N PHE A 93 -0.68 20.08 -4.42
CA PHE A 93 0.70 19.61 -4.43
C PHE A 93 1.66 20.67 -4.97
N GLU A 94 1.25 21.42 -5.98
CA GLU A 94 1.97 22.58 -6.54
C GLU A 94 2.23 23.66 -5.49
N PHE A 95 1.27 23.93 -4.61
CA PHE A 95 1.43 24.85 -3.49
C PHE A 95 2.66 24.52 -2.61
N PHE A 96 3.01 23.23 -2.51
CA PHE A 96 4.18 22.72 -1.80
C PHE A 96 5.37 22.46 -2.71
N GLY A 97 5.39 23.03 -3.92
CA GLY A 97 6.49 22.85 -4.89
C GLY A 97 6.70 21.39 -5.30
N PHE A 98 5.64 20.58 -5.35
CA PHE A 98 5.68 19.14 -5.65
C PHE A 98 6.60 18.32 -4.73
N SER A 99 6.81 18.80 -3.50
CA SER A 99 7.70 18.14 -2.54
C SER A 99 6.95 17.18 -1.62
N TRP A 100 7.06 15.88 -1.90
CA TRP A 100 6.57 14.81 -1.02
C TRP A 100 7.18 14.86 0.38
N GLU A 101 8.47 15.20 0.45
CA GLU A 101 9.17 15.30 1.72
C GLU A 101 8.57 16.41 2.59
N LEU A 102 8.30 17.56 1.99
CA LEU A 102 7.68 18.68 2.69
C LEU A 102 6.27 18.30 3.20
N VAL A 103 5.41 17.75 2.32
CA VAL A 103 4.05 17.39 2.70
C VAL A 103 4.03 16.35 3.82
N ASN A 104 4.92 15.35 3.77
CA ASN A 104 5.05 14.35 4.83
C ASN A 104 5.51 14.98 6.16
N LYS A 105 6.47 15.90 6.12
CA LYS A 105 6.91 16.65 7.33
C LYS A 105 5.77 17.46 7.96
N LEU A 106 4.88 18.02 7.13
CA LEU A 106 3.72 18.79 7.62
C LEU A 106 2.62 17.91 8.24
N ALA A 107 2.53 16.65 7.85
CA ALA A 107 1.58 15.68 8.38
C ALA A 107 2.12 14.87 9.59
N GLY A 108 3.44 14.84 9.80
CA GLY A 108 4.10 14.05 10.84
C GLY A 108 3.89 14.58 12.27
N PRO A 109 4.47 13.92 13.29
CA PRO A 109 4.32 14.30 14.70
C PRO A 109 4.70 15.74 15.04
N MET A 110 5.67 16.28 14.30
CA MET A 110 6.12 17.69 14.43
C MET A 110 5.45 18.61 13.38
N GLY A 111 4.36 18.17 12.77
CA GLY A 111 3.72 18.88 11.65
C GLY A 111 3.34 20.32 11.97
N TRP A 112 2.84 20.59 13.19
CA TRP A 112 2.52 21.94 13.64
C TRP A 112 3.74 22.86 13.61
N ARG A 113 4.90 22.40 14.11
CA ARG A 113 6.15 23.15 14.11
C ARG A 113 6.66 23.40 12.68
N ASN A 114 6.61 22.37 11.84
CA ASN A 114 7.03 22.47 10.44
C ASN A 114 6.15 23.45 9.65
N LYS A 115 4.84 23.52 9.96
CA LYS A 115 3.94 24.52 9.37
C LYS A 115 4.29 25.94 9.79
N LEU A 116 4.68 26.16 11.05
CA LEU A 116 5.15 27.46 11.51
C LEU A 116 6.46 27.88 10.84
N LEU A 117 7.42 26.96 10.70
CA LEU A 117 8.69 27.22 9.99
C LEU A 117 8.42 27.55 8.50
N LEU A 118 7.54 26.81 7.84
CA LEU A 118 7.15 27.08 6.46
C LEU A 118 6.48 28.45 6.35
N ARG A 119 5.54 28.78 7.24
CA ARG A 119 4.91 30.11 7.31
C ARG A 119 5.94 31.21 7.40
N ASP A 120 6.92 31.09 8.31
CA ASP A 120 7.93 32.12 8.53
C ASP A 120 8.90 32.26 7.36
N SER A 121 9.10 31.20 6.57
CA SER A 121 9.85 31.27 5.31
C SER A 121 9.05 31.92 4.18
N MET A 122 7.72 31.80 4.19
CA MET A 122 6.85 32.35 3.14
C MET A 122 6.42 33.79 3.41
N CYS A 123 6.45 34.24 4.67
CA CYS A 123 5.93 35.57 5.05
C CYS A 123 6.70 36.17 6.22
N SER A 124 7.29 37.35 5.96
CA SER A 124 7.97 38.15 6.98
C SER A 124 7.04 39.16 7.70
N ASP A 125 5.86 39.50 7.11
CA ASP A 125 4.92 40.43 7.67
C ASP A 125 4.11 39.77 8.82
N PRO A 126 4.23 40.28 10.07
CA PRO A 126 3.51 39.74 11.21
C PRO A 126 1.99 39.70 11.04
N ASN A 127 1.42 40.72 10.37
CA ASN A 127 -0.03 40.87 10.19
C ASN A 127 -0.60 39.84 9.22
N LYS A 128 0.20 39.31 8.30
CA LYS A 128 -0.20 38.30 7.30
C LYS A 128 0.13 36.85 7.71
N LYS A 129 0.91 36.65 8.77
CA LYS A 129 1.32 35.30 9.19
C LYS A 129 0.15 34.37 9.50
N SER A 130 -0.96 34.91 10.05
CA SER A 130 -2.15 34.11 10.35
C SER A 130 -2.82 33.59 9.08
N GLU A 131 -2.95 34.42 8.07
CA GLU A 131 -3.53 34.06 6.78
C GLU A 131 -2.68 33.02 6.05
N VAL A 132 -1.36 33.22 6.02
CA VAL A 132 -0.43 32.26 5.41
C VAL A 132 -0.49 30.91 6.11
N LEU A 133 -0.59 30.86 7.44
CA LEU A 133 -0.73 29.62 8.19
C LEU A 133 -2.06 28.90 7.89
N GLN A 134 -3.15 29.66 7.75
CA GLN A 134 -4.44 29.10 7.33
C GLN A 134 -4.36 28.47 5.93
N ASN A 135 -3.71 29.15 4.99
CA ASN A 135 -3.48 28.62 3.64
C ASN A 135 -2.65 27.33 3.65
N ILE A 136 -1.55 27.30 4.41
CA ILE A 136 -0.73 26.08 4.55
C ILE A 136 -1.58 24.92 5.10
N ASN A 137 -2.39 25.18 6.13
CA ASN A 137 -3.27 24.17 6.71
C ASN A 137 -4.33 23.69 5.71
N TYR A 138 -4.97 24.60 5.00
CA TYR A 138 -5.95 24.28 3.97
C TYR A 138 -5.34 23.36 2.90
N HIS A 139 -4.23 23.78 2.29
CA HIS A 139 -3.57 23.00 1.25
C HIS A 139 -3.07 21.64 1.76
N ALA A 140 -2.54 21.57 2.99
CA ALA A 140 -2.10 20.32 3.57
C ALA A 140 -3.25 19.32 3.80
N ILE A 141 -4.38 19.78 4.30
CA ILE A 141 -5.57 18.93 4.51
C ILE A 141 -6.14 18.48 3.17
N ARG A 142 -6.33 19.42 2.24
CA ARG A 142 -6.89 19.11 0.92
C ARG A 142 -6.00 18.20 0.10
N PHE A 143 -4.68 18.34 0.17
CA PHE A 143 -3.73 17.41 -0.46
C PHE A 143 -3.99 15.95 -0.06
N TRP A 144 -4.10 15.68 1.24
CA TRP A 144 -4.34 14.32 1.73
C TRP A 144 -5.75 13.83 1.42
N SER A 145 -6.75 14.70 1.50
CA SER A 145 -8.13 14.37 1.12
C SER A 145 -8.22 13.97 -0.34
N THR A 146 -7.76 14.81 -1.26
CA THR A 146 -7.80 14.55 -2.70
C THR A 146 -6.95 13.35 -3.11
N MET A 147 -5.81 13.13 -2.45
CA MET A 147 -5.02 11.91 -2.65
C MET A 147 -5.81 10.66 -2.25
N ASN A 148 -6.53 10.69 -1.13
CA ASN A 148 -7.36 9.57 -0.69
C ASN A 148 -8.58 9.38 -1.60
N GLU A 149 -9.18 10.46 -2.09
CA GLU A 149 -10.27 10.44 -3.07
C GLU A 149 -9.81 9.77 -4.38
N LYS A 150 -8.63 10.15 -4.92
CA LYS A 150 -8.02 9.48 -6.09
C LYS A 150 -7.83 7.97 -5.87
N LYS A 151 -7.25 7.61 -4.72
CA LYS A 151 -7.06 6.19 -4.37
C LYS A 151 -8.40 5.46 -4.25
N ALA A 152 -9.39 6.10 -3.63
CA ALA A 152 -10.73 5.52 -3.47
C ALA A 152 -11.42 5.34 -4.82
N PHE A 153 -11.34 6.31 -5.72
CA PHE A 153 -11.86 6.21 -7.08
C PHE A 153 -11.30 5.00 -7.80
N ILE A 154 -9.97 4.89 -7.86
CA ILE A 154 -9.30 3.78 -8.56
C ILE A 154 -9.60 2.44 -7.89
N ASN A 155 -9.50 2.38 -6.55
CA ASN A 155 -9.60 1.11 -5.81
C ASN A 155 -11.03 0.57 -5.76
N ASN A 156 -12.05 1.45 -5.70
CA ASN A 156 -13.44 1.05 -5.52
C ASN A 156 -14.26 1.09 -6.81
N HIS A 157 -13.60 1.27 -7.96
CA HIS A 157 -14.28 1.45 -9.24
C HIS A 157 -15.21 0.24 -9.56
N PRO A 158 -16.50 0.47 -9.89
CA PRO A 158 -17.49 -0.60 -10.06
C PRO A 158 -17.10 -1.64 -11.11
N LYS A 159 -16.49 -1.22 -12.22
CA LYS A 159 -16.03 -2.11 -13.29
C LYS A 159 -15.05 -3.19 -12.82
N LYS A 160 -14.27 -2.93 -11.77
CA LYS A 160 -13.39 -3.96 -11.19
C LYS A 160 -14.20 -5.13 -10.65
N ILE A 161 -15.30 -4.85 -9.95
CA ILE A 161 -16.20 -5.88 -9.40
C ILE A 161 -16.90 -6.65 -10.53
N GLU A 162 -17.31 -5.96 -11.60
CA GLU A 162 -17.93 -6.61 -12.76
C GLU A 162 -16.98 -7.60 -13.42
N ILE A 163 -15.71 -7.20 -13.59
CA ILE A 163 -14.68 -8.09 -14.15
C ILE A 163 -14.41 -9.27 -13.22
N VAL A 164 -14.27 -9.02 -11.92
CA VAL A 164 -14.06 -10.09 -10.92
C VAL A 164 -15.23 -11.08 -10.96
N LYS A 165 -16.49 -10.61 -11.04
CA LYS A 165 -17.67 -11.49 -11.19
C LYS A 165 -17.59 -12.35 -12.44
N LYS A 166 -17.20 -11.78 -13.59
CA LYS A 166 -17.03 -12.52 -14.85
C LYS A 166 -15.93 -13.58 -14.74
N ILE A 167 -14.80 -13.25 -14.08
CA ILE A 167 -13.71 -14.21 -13.87
C ILE A 167 -14.16 -15.36 -12.96
N ILE A 168 -14.87 -15.05 -11.87
CA ILE A 168 -15.41 -16.05 -10.94
C ILE A 168 -16.38 -16.99 -11.67
N GLU A 169 -17.31 -16.44 -12.44
CA GLU A 169 -18.27 -17.25 -13.20
C GLU A 169 -17.57 -18.14 -14.25
N ALA A 170 -16.59 -17.60 -14.96
CA ALA A 170 -15.82 -18.37 -15.96
C ALA A 170 -14.93 -19.47 -15.32
N ARG A 171 -14.71 -19.44 -14.01
CA ARG A 171 -13.82 -20.33 -13.27
C ARG A 171 -14.50 -20.99 -12.06
N LYS A 172 -15.83 -21.09 -12.07
CA LYS A 172 -16.61 -21.65 -10.95
C LYS A 172 -16.28 -23.11 -10.60
N ASP A 173 -15.61 -23.82 -11.51
CA ASP A 173 -15.09 -25.18 -11.33
C ASP A 173 -13.76 -25.22 -10.56
N LYS A 174 -13.16 -24.08 -10.28
CA LYS A 174 -11.87 -23.94 -9.60
C LYS A 174 -12.02 -23.33 -8.20
N LYS A 175 -11.02 -23.60 -7.36
CA LYS A 175 -10.83 -22.84 -6.13
C LYS A 175 -10.26 -21.47 -6.45
N ILE A 176 -10.89 -20.40 -5.97
CA ILE A 176 -10.54 -19.02 -6.24
C ILE A 176 -10.27 -18.31 -4.91
N ILE A 177 -9.14 -17.61 -4.82
CA ILE A 177 -8.86 -16.67 -3.74
C ILE A 177 -8.80 -15.28 -4.36
N THR A 178 -9.52 -14.32 -3.77
CA THR A 178 -9.48 -12.93 -4.19
C THR A 178 -8.85 -12.07 -3.10
N PHE A 179 -8.00 -11.13 -3.50
CA PHE A 179 -7.40 -10.15 -2.61
C PHE A 179 -7.95 -8.77 -2.94
N ALA A 180 -8.73 -8.20 -2.02
CA ALA A 180 -9.30 -6.89 -2.17
C ALA A 180 -8.51 -5.84 -1.37
N ASN A 181 -8.35 -4.63 -1.91
CA ASN A 181 -7.66 -3.53 -1.24
C ASN A 181 -8.34 -3.06 0.05
N ASN A 182 -9.63 -3.32 0.17
CA ASN A 182 -10.39 -2.98 1.37
C ASN A 182 -11.61 -3.91 1.54
N ILE A 183 -12.12 -3.95 2.75
CA ILE A 183 -13.22 -4.83 3.14
C ILE A 183 -14.51 -4.52 2.35
N LYS A 184 -14.78 -3.24 2.03
CA LYS A 184 -15.97 -2.87 1.24
C LYS A 184 -15.96 -3.48 -0.15
N MET A 185 -14.78 -3.67 -0.75
CA MET A 185 -14.64 -4.36 -2.03
C MET A 185 -14.79 -5.88 -1.88
N ALA A 186 -14.19 -6.46 -0.84
CA ALA A 186 -14.37 -7.89 -0.52
C ALA A 186 -15.85 -8.24 -0.33
N ASP A 187 -16.59 -7.42 0.42
CA ASP A 187 -18.03 -7.63 0.69
C ASP A 187 -18.91 -7.56 -0.58
N LYS A 188 -18.42 -6.93 -1.66
CA LYS A 188 -19.14 -6.87 -2.95
C LYS A 188 -18.95 -8.11 -3.82
N ILE A 189 -18.05 -9.01 -3.45
CA ILE A 189 -17.80 -10.24 -4.19
C ILE A 189 -18.88 -11.26 -3.78
N PRO A 190 -19.78 -11.66 -4.71
CA PRO A 190 -20.91 -12.52 -4.36
C PRO A 190 -20.42 -13.92 -3.96
N ASN A 191 -21.07 -14.49 -2.96
CA ASN A 191 -20.84 -15.87 -2.48
C ASN A 191 -19.40 -16.15 -1.99
N ALA A 192 -18.59 -15.13 -1.76
CA ALA A 192 -17.27 -15.30 -1.16
C ALA A 192 -17.37 -15.45 0.35
N ALA A 193 -16.65 -16.41 0.92
CA ALA A 193 -16.37 -16.39 2.35
C ALA A 193 -15.32 -15.32 2.63
N VAL A 194 -15.69 -14.26 3.36
CA VAL A 194 -14.79 -13.13 3.61
C VAL A 194 -13.87 -13.42 4.77
N TYR A 195 -12.57 -13.36 4.50
CA TYR A 195 -11.49 -13.43 5.49
C TYR A 195 -10.90 -12.04 5.73
N SER A 196 -11.19 -11.43 6.86
CA SER A 196 -10.74 -10.07 7.16
C SER A 196 -10.49 -9.85 8.65
N SER A 197 -9.84 -8.74 9.00
CA SER A 197 -9.64 -8.34 10.40
C SER A 197 -10.94 -8.10 11.19
N ARG A 198 -12.07 -7.89 10.51
CA ARG A 198 -13.40 -7.76 11.13
C ARG A 198 -14.08 -9.11 11.39
N THR A 199 -13.59 -10.16 10.74
CA THR A 199 -14.13 -11.51 10.93
C THR A 199 -13.55 -12.11 12.21
N SER A 200 -14.39 -12.73 13.05
CA SER A 200 -13.88 -13.39 14.26
C SER A 200 -12.89 -14.50 13.90
N LYS A 201 -11.91 -14.75 14.76
CA LYS A 201 -10.90 -15.81 14.56
C LYS A 201 -11.52 -17.17 14.25
N LYS A 202 -12.63 -17.51 14.94
CA LYS A 202 -13.36 -18.76 14.71
C LYS A 202 -13.96 -18.83 13.30
N ARG A 203 -14.63 -17.77 12.84
CA ARG A 203 -15.18 -17.69 11.47
C ARG A 203 -14.09 -17.75 10.41
N SER A 204 -12.99 -17.05 10.63
CA SER A 204 -11.85 -17.06 9.72
C SER A 204 -11.24 -18.46 9.59
N ALA A 205 -11.06 -19.17 10.71
CA ALA A 205 -10.56 -20.54 10.71
C ALA A 205 -11.51 -21.47 9.96
N THR A 206 -12.82 -21.42 10.25
CA THR A 206 -13.84 -22.21 9.55
C THR A 206 -13.84 -21.93 8.05
N ALA A 207 -13.73 -20.66 7.63
CA ALA A 207 -13.69 -20.32 6.20
C ALA A 207 -12.48 -20.95 5.48
N ILE A 208 -11.31 -20.97 6.14
CA ILE A 208 -10.12 -21.63 5.59
C ILE A 208 -10.29 -23.15 5.52
N GLU A 209 -10.84 -23.78 6.59
CA GLU A 209 -11.10 -25.21 6.62
C GLU A 209 -12.10 -25.63 5.53
N ASP A 210 -13.20 -24.88 5.40
CA ASP A 210 -14.22 -25.12 4.38
C ASP A 210 -13.67 -24.93 2.96
N PHE A 211 -12.77 -23.96 2.77
CA PHE A 211 -12.07 -23.77 1.49
C PHE A 211 -11.08 -24.90 1.20
N ASN A 212 -10.29 -25.31 2.19
CA ASN A 212 -9.32 -26.38 2.03
C ASN A 212 -10.00 -27.73 1.74
N SER A 213 -11.09 -28.03 2.42
CA SER A 213 -11.89 -29.24 2.19
C SER A 213 -12.71 -29.22 0.89
N GLY A 214 -12.80 -28.07 0.21
CA GLY A 214 -13.59 -27.90 -1.01
C GLY A 214 -15.09 -27.72 -0.78
N LYS A 215 -15.53 -27.51 0.44
CA LYS A 215 -16.93 -27.22 0.78
C LYS A 215 -17.34 -25.83 0.24
N ILE A 216 -16.39 -24.89 0.19
CA ILE A 216 -16.51 -23.63 -0.52
C ILE A 216 -15.38 -23.53 -1.54
N THR A 217 -15.63 -22.82 -2.64
CA THR A 217 -14.65 -22.66 -3.73
C THR A 217 -14.16 -21.21 -3.87
N LEU A 218 -14.75 -20.26 -3.13
CA LEU A 218 -14.44 -18.85 -3.23
C LEU A 218 -14.14 -18.25 -1.84
N LEU A 219 -12.92 -17.72 -1.69
CA LEU A 219 -12.46 -17.01 -0.50
C LEU A 219 -12.05 -15.58 -0.88
N SER A 220 -12.40 -14.59 -0.05
CA SER A 220 -12.03 -13.18 -0.26
C SER A 220 -11.43 -12.54 1.00
#